data_85afaa0e78096093554b77e4842e6e47
#
_entry.id   85afaa0e78096093554b77e4842e6e47
#
_cell.length_a   1.000
_cell.length_b   1.000
_cell.length_c   1.000
_cell.angle_alpha   90.00
_cell.angle_beta   90.00
_cell.angle_gamma   90.00
#
_symmetry.space_group_name_H-M   'P 1'
#
loop_
_entity.id
_entity.type
_entity.pdbx_description
1 polymer ?
#
loop_
_entity_poly.entity_id
_entity_poly.type
_entity_poly.pdbx_seq_one_letter_code
_entity_poly.pdbx_strand_id
1 'polypeptide(L)'
;MQGKVLFKLPSAAMFYAKVRKKSHSSTLDKKNGVTLCTIFQYKMMNKNFKKKYFIPALGCIIVIVGVVYYYFFSAFSMKHETEYVYIDNDDNIDSVYSKLEPFASKHGMCTFKTLARHFDYEKKIKTGRYAINSSDGALKVFRHMRNGLQTPVNLTIPSVRTMSKLADEVSKRLMIDSTELYKALTDEATCRKYGYDTATIACMFIPNTYDIYWNISLDKFLERMQKESKKFWNIERMQKAKQLNLTPNQVITLASIIDEETANNAEKPMIAGMYYNRLMLRNAEYPQGMPLQADPTIKFAWKRFELKRIYNNLLHIQSPYNTYKHPGLPPGPIRIPSVAGIDAVLNRVHHDYLYMCAKEDFSGTHNFARTYDEHMKNAEKYSKALNKKGIK
;
A
#
# COMPACT_ATOMS: atom_id res chain seq x y z
N MET A 1 -37.35 3.71 -5.13
CA MET A 1 -38.20 3.13 -6.19
C MET A 1 -37.36 2.09 -6.93
N GLN A 2 -37.71 0.81 -6.70
CA GLN A 2 -36.98 -0.33 -7.28
C GLN A 2 -37.75 -0.75 -8.55
N GLY A 3 -37.08 -0.79 -9.69
CA GLY A 3 -37.61 -1.33 -10.95
C GLY A 3 -36.91 -2.67 -11.24
N LYS A 4 -37.56 -3.77 -10.90
CA LYS A 4 -37.18 -5.12 -11.35
C LYS A 4 -37.68 -5.32 -12.78
N VAL A 5 -36.79 -5.51 -13.74
CA VAL A 5 -37.11 -6.01 -15.07
C VAL A 5 -37.04 -7.55 -15.03
N LEU A 6 -38.19 -8.19 -15.06
CA LEU A 6 -38.33 -9.65 -15.24
C LEU A 6 -38.33 -9.96 -16.74
N PHE A 7 -37.34 -10.66 -17.24
CA PHE A 7 -37.39 -11.34 -18.53
C PHE A 7 -38.21 -12.63 -18.38
N LYS A 8 -39.43 -12.65 -18.95
CA LYS A 8 -40.24 -13.85 -19.12
C LYS A 8 -39.76 -14.66 -20.33
N LEU A 9 -39.24 -15.84 -20.09
CA LEU A 9 -39.10 -16.89 -21.11
C LEU A 9 -40.46 -17.51 -21.41
N PRO A 10 -40.82 -17.74 -22.67
CA PRO A 10 -42.07 -18.40 -22.99
C PRO A 10 -41.98 -19.89 -22.68
N SER A 11 -42.97 -20.40 -21.93
CA SER A 11 -43.06 -21.78 -21.47
C SER A 11 -43.35 -22.76 -22.61
N ALA A 12 -42.65 -23.89 -22.59
CA ALA A 12 -42.78 -25.03 -23.50
C ALA A 12 -44.23 -25.65 -23.53
N ALA A 13 -45.14 -25.13 -22.73
CA ALA A 13 -46.54 -25.59 -22.68
C ALA A 13 -47.39 -25.17 -23.89
N MET A 14 -46.97 -24.16 -24.66
CA MET A 14 -47.80 -23.66 -25.79
C MET A 14 -47.59 -24.45 -27.10
N PHE A 15 -46.57 -25.27 -27.19
CA PHE A 15 -46.31 -26.11 -28.37
C PHE A 15 -47.06 -27.43 -28.33
N TYR A 16 -47.43 -27.93 -27.16
CA TYR A 16 -48.14 -29.20 -27.01
C TYR A 16 -49.68 -29.11 -27.29
N ALA A 17 -50.25 -27.93 -27.13
CA ALA A 17 -51.70 -27.72 -27.35
C ALA A 17 -52.09 -27.61 -28.82
N LYS A 18 -51.14 -27.32 -29.72
CA LYS A 18 -51.46 -27.15 -31.16
C LYS A 18 -51.44 -28.43 -31.98
N VAL A 19 -50.88 -29.52 -31.42
CA VAL A 19 -50.82 -30.84 -32.10
C VAL A 19 -52.03 -31.72 -31.77
N ARG A 20 -52.78 -31.41 -30.69
CA ARG A 20 -53.93 -32.26 -30.22
C ARG A 20 -55.30 -31.93 -30.85
N LYS A 21 -55.39 -30.89 -31.71
CA LYS A 21 -56.64 -30.41 -32.29
C LYS A 21 -56.86 -30.79 -33.79
N LYS A 22 -56.01 -31.66 -34.35
CA LYS A 22 -56.10 -32.06 -35.77
C LYS A 22 -56.27 -33.59 -36.01
N SER A 23 -56.84 -34.31 -35.04
CA SER A 23 -57.13 -35.73 -35.25
C SER A 23 -58.55 -36.10 -34.76
N HIS A 24 -59.56 -35.43 -35.26
CA HIS A 24 -60.92 -35.95 -35.26
C HIS A 24 -61.59 -35.43 -36.51
N SER A 25 -61.62 -36.25 -37.50
CA SER A 25 -62.63 -36.59 -38.53
C SER A 25 -61.94 -37.07 -39.80
N SER A 26 -62.15 -38.33 -40.11
CA SER A 26 -62.65 -38.77 -41.39
C SER A 26 -62.49 -40.28 -41.47
N THR A 27 -63.59 -40.91 -41.48
CA THR A 27 -64.12 -42.04 -42.32
C THR A 27 -63.13 -42.92 -43.04
N LEU A 28 -63.32 -44.19 -42.86
CA LEU A 28 -62.75 -45.34 -43.58
C LEU A 28 -62.75 -45.15 -45.11
N ASP A 29 -61.56 -45.45 -45.66
CA ASP A 29 -61.55 -46.08 -47.00
C ASP A 29 -60.48 -47.20 -46.97
N LYS A 30 -60.98 -48.41 -47.32
CA LYS A 30 -60.18 -49.63 -47.46
C LYS A 30 -59.56 -49.63 -48.82
N LYS A 31 -58.31 -49.30 -48.91
CA LYS A 31 -57.32 -49.77 -49.94
C LYS A 31 -55.92 -49.28 -49.59
N ASN A 32 -55.16 -50.18 -49.08
CA ASN A 32 -53.74 -50.37 -49.22
C ASN A 32 -53.07 -50.88 -47.91
N GLY A 33 -52.88 -52.21 -47.89
CA GLY A 33 -52.21 -52.94 -46.81
C GLY A 33 -50.70 -52.74 -46.80
N VAL A 34 -50.25 -51.46 -46.89
CA VAL A 34 -48.79 -51.14 -46.90
C VAL A 34 -48.38 -50.13 -45.80
N THR A 35 -49.33 -49.70 -44.97
CA THR A 35 -49.05 -48.45 -44.24
C THR A 35 -48.55 -48.62 -42.79
N LEU A 36 -48.68 -49.75 -42.15
CA LEU A 36 -48.24 -49.96 -40.78
C LEU A 36 -46.78 -50.43 -40.69
N CYS A 37 -46.32 -51.25 -41.67
CA CYS A 37 -44.96 -51.77 -41.70
C CYS A 37 -44.00 -50.70 -42.17
N THR A 38 -44.38 -49.87 -43.15
CA THR A 38 -43.58 -48.74 -43.62
C THR A 38 -43.43 -47.60 -42.60
N ILE A 39 -44.44 -47.31 -41.84
CA ILE A 39 -44.38 -46.29 -40.76
C ILE A 39 -43.52 -46.81 -39.61
N PHE A 40 -43.55 -48.11 -39.32
CA PHE A 40 -42.70 -48.70 -38.27
C PHE A 40 -41.25 -48.82 -38.74
N GLN A 41 -41.00 -49.18 -40.01
CA GLN A 41 -39.66 -49.17 -40.61
C GLN A 41 -39.10 -47.73 -40.70
N TYR A 42 -39.91 -46.75 -41.11
CA TYR A 42 -39.51 -45.35 -41.17
C TYR A 42 -39.22 -44.78 -39.76
N LYS A 43 -40.00 -45.21 -38.77
CA LYS A 43 -39.77 -44.82 -37.34
C LYS A 43 -38.54 -45.50 -36.74
N MET A 44 -38.27 -46.76 -37.13
CA MET A 44 -37.06 -47.51 -36.71
C MET A 44 -35.81 -47.02 -37.45
N MET A 45 -35.91 -46.78 -38.75
CA MET A 45 -34.82 -46.17 -39.54
C MET A 45 -34.46 -44.77 -39.04
N ASN A 46 -35.48 -43.96 -38.72
CA ASN A 46 -35.28 -42.61 -38.17
C ASN A 46 -34.65 -42.64 -36.74
N LYS A 47 -34.95 -43.68 -35.95
CA LYS A 47 -34.32 -43.88 -34.62
C LYS A 47 -32.88 -44.34 -34.72
N ASN A 48 -32.57 -45.23 -35.69
CA ASN A 48 -31.18 -45.66 -35.92
C ASN A 48 -30.34 -44.62 -36.67
N PHE A 49 -30.97 -43.84 -37.59
CA PHE A 49 -30.33 -42.71 -38.23
C PHE A 49 -29.98 -41.61 -37.23
N LYS A 50 -30.86 -41.28 -36.28
CA LYS A 50 -30.59 -40.34 -35.20
C LYS A 50 -29.45 -40.84 -34.32
N LYS A 51 -29.40 -42.12 -33.93
CA LYS A 51 -28.32 -42.69 -33.15
C LYS A 51 -26.99 -42.69 -33.89
N LYS A 52 -27.00 -43.01 -35.20
CA LYS A 52 -25.77 -43.12 -36.04
C LYS A 52 -25.06 -41.77 -36.18
N TYR A 53 -25.76 -40.64 -36.18
CA TYR A 53 -25.13 -39.30 -36.31
C TYR A 53 -25.06 -38.55 -34.97
N PHE A 54 -25.88 -38.90 -33.98
CA PHE A 54 -25.89 -38.24 -32.69
C PHE A 54 -24.63 -38.54 -31.85
N ILE A 55 -24.15 -39.78 -31.88
CA ILE A 55 -22.94 -40.17 -31.13
C ILE A 55 -21.70 -39.46 -31.68
N PRO A 56 -21.38 -39.47 -33.01
CA PRO A 56 -20.25 -38.75 -33.54
C PRO A 56 -20.41 -37.22 -33.43
N ALA A 57 -21.63 -36.67 -33.57
CA ALA A 57 -21.87 -35.24 -33.33
C ALA A 57 -21.59 -34.84 -31.85
N LEU A 58 -22.00 -35.67 -30.91
CA LEU A 58 -21.69 -35.46 -29.48
C LEU A 58 -20.19 -35.54 -29.23
N GLY A 59 -19.51 -36.52 -29.85
CA GLY A 59 -18.06 -36.65 -29.81
C GLY A 59 -17.36 -35.39 -30.34
N CYS A 60 -17.78 -34.90 -31.51
CA CYS A 60 -17.25 -33.62 -32.04
C CYS A 60 -17.50 -32.43 -31.11
N ILE A 61 -18.67 -32.33 -30.50
CA ILE A 61 -18.97 -31.26 -29.52
C ILE A 61 -18.03 -31.35 -28.31
N ILE A 62 -17.83 -32.56 -27.77
CA ILE A 62 -16.92 -32.76 -26.62
C ILE A 62 -15.48 -32.35 -26.98
N VAL A 63 -15.02 -32.73 -28.18
CA VAL A 63 -13.67 -32.32 -28.66
C VAL A 63 -13.60 -30.81 -28.81
N ILE A 64 -14.58 -30.17 -29.43
CA ILE A 64 -14.64 -28.71 -29.56
C ILE A 64 -14.63 -28.03 -28.22
N VAL A 65 -15.46 -28.49 -27.28
CA VAL A 65 -15.50 -27.96 -25.91
C VAL A 65 -14.14 -28.14 -25.20
N GLY A 66 -13.52 -29.32 -25.35
CA GLY A 66 -12.19 -29.60 -24.82
C GLY A 66 -11.12 -28.68 -25.41
N VAL A 67 -11.14 -28.45 -26.71
CA VAL A 67 -10.23 -27.52 -27.42
C VAL A 67 -10.46 -26.08 -26.93
N VAL A 68 -11.71 -25.63 -26.85
CA VAL A 68 -12.07 -24.30 -26.36
C VAL A 68 -11.62 -24.13 -24.90
N TYR A 69 -11.89 -25.13 -24.05
CA TYR A 69 -11.46 -25.12 -22.66
C TYR A 69 -9.93 -25.02 -22.56
N TYR A 70 -9.21 -25.88 -23.26
CA TYR A 70 -7.74 -25.84 -23.30
C TYR A 70 -7.24 -24.48 -23.80
N TYR A 71 -7.83 -23.93 -24.86
CA TYR A 71 -7.40 -22.66 -25.46
C TYR A 71 -7.54 -21.47 -24.51
N PHE A 72 -8.63 -21.36 -23.78
CA PHE A 72 -8.94 -20.18 -22.96
C PHE A 72 -8.58 -20.32 -21.48
N PHE A 73 -8.54 -21.55 -20.96
CA PHE A 73 -8.42 -21.79 -19.53
C PHE A 73 -7.13 -22.52 -19.10
N SER A 74 -6.31 -23.01 -20.06
CA SER A 74 -4.98 -23.52 -19.69
C SER A 74 -4.10 -22.39 -19.18
N ALA A 75 -3.11 -22.76 -18.34
CA ALA A 75 -2.20 -21.81 -17.70
C ALA A 75 -1.53 -20.85 -18.70
N PHE A 76 -1.65 -19.56 -18.46
CA PHE A 76 -1.02 -18.52 -19.25
C PHE A 76 0.48 -18.45 -18.97
N SER A 77 0.86 -18.49 -17.68
CA SER A 77 2.24 -18.39 -17.24
C SER A 77 2.97 -19.74 -17.29
N MET A 78 4.24 -19.71 -17.72
CA MET A 78 5.18 -20.83 -17.58
C MET A 78 5.88 -20.84 -16.20
N LYS A 79 5.72 -19.80 -15.41
CA LYS A 79 6.32 -19.65 -14.09
C LYS A 79 5.44 -20.28 -13.02
N HIS A 80 6.06 -20.82 -11.97
CA HIS A 80 5.36 -21.35 -10.81
C HIS A 80 4.97 -20.26 -9.80
N GLU A 81 5.62 -19.11 -9.87
CA GLU A 81 5.38 -17.95 -9.00
C GLU A 81 4.43 -16.94 -9.67
N THR A 82 3.86 -16.07 -8.86
CA THR A 82 3.07 -14.95 -9.34
C THR A 82 3.99 -13.90 -9.96
N GLU A 83 3.80 -13.62 -11.23
CA GLU A 83 4.50 -12.55 -11.95
C GLU A 83 3.67 -11.27 -11.97
N TYR A 84 4.35 -10.13 -12.06
CA TYR A 84 3.68 -8.82 -12.09
C TYR A 84 4.05 -8.06 -13.36
N VAL A 85 3.03 -7.64 -14.10
CA VAL A 85 3.19 -6.79 -15.28
C VAL A 85 2.79 -5.37 -14.95
N TYR A 86 3.63 -4.43 -15.34
CA TYR A 86 3.43 -3.00 -15.16
C TYR A 86 3.12 -2.36 -16.50
N ILE A 87 1.95 -1.78 -16.63
CA ILE A 87 1.50 -1.09 -17.86
C ILE A 87 1.48 0.41 -17.57
N ASP A 88 2.30 1.14 -18.32
CA ASP A 88 2.50 2.58 -18.20
C ASP A 88 1.52 3.38 -19.05
N ASN A 89 1.56 4.71 -18.94
CA ASN A 89 0.71 5.60 -19.74
C ASN A 89 1.10 5.65 -21.23
N ASP A 90 2.35 5.36 -21.57
CA ASP A 90 2.92 5.36 -22.90
C ASP A 90 2.94 3.98 -23.56
N ASP A 91 2.46 2.94 -22.85
CA ASP A 91 2.38 1.60 -23.39
C ASP A 91 1.33 1.48 -24.51
N ASN A 92 1.78 0.96 -25.65
CA ASN A 92 0.94 0.51 -26.74
C ASN A 92 0.75 -1.02 -26.71
N ILE A 93 0.03 -1.56 -27.68
CA ILE A 93 -0.27 -2.99 -27.72
C ILE A 93 1.00 -3.86 -27.89
N ASP A 94 2.00 -3.38 -28.61
CA ASP A 94 3.24 -4.11 -28.84
C ASP A 94 4.11 -4.13 -27.58
N SER A 95 4.16 -3.03 -26.83
CA SER A 95 4.85 -2.98 -25.53
C SER A 95 4.17 -3.89 -24.51
N VAL A 96 2.82 -3.96 -24.49
CA VAL A 96 2.08 -4.92 -23.65
C VAL A 96 2.48 -6.36 -24.00
N TYR A 97 2.57 -6.71 -25.29
CA TYR A 97 2.99 -8.04 -25.71
C TYR A 97 4.43 -8.34 -25.27
N SER A 98 5.35 -7.39 -25.47
CA SER A 98 6.74 -7.54 -25.06
C SER A 98 6.91 -7.72 -23.56
N LYS A 99 6.09 -7.02 -22.74
CA LYS A 99 6.08 -7.16 -21.27
C LYS A 99 5.49 -8.50 -20.79
N LEU A 100 4.60 -9.12 -21.57
CA LEU A 100 3.99 -10.43 -21.25
C LEU A 100 4.84 -11.63 -21.71
N GLU A 101 5.58 -11.47 -22.82
CA GLU A 101 6.31 -12.55 -23.48
C GLU A 101 7.30 -13.33 -22.59
N PRO A 102 8.05 -12.70 -21.65
CA PRO A 102 9.07 -13.40 -20.86
C PRO A 102 8.53 -14.52 -19.95
N PHE A 103 7.25 -14.50 -19.63
CA PHE A 103 6.63 -15.51 -18.76
C PHE A 103 5.40 -16.19 -19.36
N ALA A 104 4.88 -15.68 -20.48
CA ALA A 104 3.73 -16.28 -21.15
C ALA A 104 4.10 -17.57 -21.89
N SER A 105 3.26 -18.60 -21.78
CA SER A 105 3.36 -19.76 -22.66
C SER A 105 3.05 -19.37 -24.11
N LYS A 106 3.66 -20.05 -25.10
CA LYS A 106 3.37 -19.78 -26.51
C LYS A 106 1.89 -19.82 -26.83
N HIS A 107 1.18 -20.79 -26.25
CA HIS A 107 -0.25 -20.94 -26.38
C HIS A 107 -1.00 -19.78 -25.69
N GLY A 108 -0.66 -19.48 -24.44
CA GLY A 108 -1.29 -18.38 -23.68
C GLY A 108 -1.14 -17.03 -24.40
N MET A 109 0.06 -16.76 -24.95
CA MET A 109 0.32 -15.53 -25.71
C MET A 109 -0.48 -15.46 -27.00
N CYS A 110 -0.59 -16.58 -27.74
CA CYS A 110 -1.43 -16.67 -28.94
C CYS A 110 -2.91 -16.36 -28.62
N THR A 111 -3.41 -16.94 -27.54
CA THR A 111 -4.78 -16.69 -27.05
C THR A 111 -4.98 -15.25 -26.65
N PHE A 112 -4.03 -14.67 -25.90
CA PHE A 112 -4.10 -13.27 -25.47
C PHE A 112 -4.14 -12.33 -26.69
N LYS A 113 -3.26 -12.53 -27.68
CA LYS A 113 -3.23 -11.75 -28.93
C LYS A 113 -4.55 -11.87 -29.70
N THR A 114 -5.14 -13.06 -29.75
CA THR A 114 -6.45 -13.30 -30.40
C THR A 114 -7.57 -12.52 -29.69
N LEU A 115 -7.62 -12.61 -28.35
CA LEU A 115 -8.60 -11.86 -27.55
C LEU A 115 -8.38 -10.35 -27.67
N ALA A 116 -7.13 -9.89 -27.63
CA ALA A 116 -6.78 -8.47 -27.74
C ALA A 116 -7.30 -7.87 -29.06
N ARG A 117 -7.09 -8.59 -30.17
CA ARG A 117 -7.58 -8.19 -31.50
C ARG A 117 -9.10 -8.20 -31.58
N HIS A 118 -9.75 -9.27 -31.07
CA HIS A 118 -11.21 -9.42 -31.15
C HIS A 118 -11.97 -8.38 -30.32
N PHE A 119 -11.40 -7.94 -29.22
CA PHE A 119 -12.03 -6.97 -28.29
C PHE A 119 -11.49 -5.56 -28.40
N ASP A 120 -10.74 -5.22 -29.44
CA ASP A 120 -10.11 -3.89 -29.65
C ASP A 120 -9.37 -3.41 -28.39
N TYR A 121 -8.54 -4.30 -27.81
CA TYR A 121 -7.85 -4.00 -26.54
C TYR A 121 -6.85 -2.84 -26.69
N GLU A 122 -6.25 -2.67 -27.85
CA GLU A 122 -5.36 -1.55 -28.18
C GLU A 122 -5.97 -0.18 -27.80
N LYS A 123 -7.28 -0.01 -28.03
CA LYS A 123 -8.02 1.21 -27.69
C LYS A 123 -8.44 1.29 -26.21
N LYS A 124 -8.15 0.25 -25.43
CA LYS A 124 -8.66 0.05 -24.05
C LYS A 124 -7.57 -0.39 -23.08
N ILE A 125 -6.32 -0.16 -23.44
CA ILE A 125 -5.17 -0.42 -22.56
C ILE A 125 -5.35 0.44 -21.30
N LYS A 126 -5.24 -0.17 -20.14
CA LYS A 126 -5.35 0.50 -18.86
C LYS A 126 -4.04 0.35 -18.10
N THR A 127 -3.51 1.49 -17.69
CA THR A 127 -2.32 1.55 -16.82
C THR A 127 -2.57 0.84 -15.50
N GLY A 128 -1.53 0.23 -14.97
CA GLY A 128 -1.58 -0.42 -13.68
C GLY A 128 -0.65 -1.61 -13.53
N ARG A 129 -0.62 -2.16 -12.33
CA ARG A 129 0.11 -3.39 -12.00
C ARG A 129 -0.86 -4.57 -11.98
N TYR A 130 -0.57 -5.60 -12.77
CA TYR A 130 -1.40 -6.78 -12.91
C TYR A 130 -0.65 -8.03 -12.46
N ALA A 131 -1.23 -8.77 -11.51
CA ALA A 131 -0.69 -10.07 -11.12
C ALA A 131 -1.14 -11.14 -12.11
N ILE A 132 -0.21 -12.01 -12.47
CA ILE A 132 -0.43 -13.20 -13.30
C ILE A 132 0.01 -14.41 -12.47
N ASN A 133 -0.97 -15.13 -11.94
CA ASN A 133 -0.68 -16.33 -11.14
C ASN A 133 -0.42 -17.51 -12.07
N SER A 134 0.31 -18.50 -11.57
CA SER A 134 0.66 -19.72 -12.32
C SER A 134 -0.56 -20.50 -12.84
N SER A 135 -1.70 -20.42 -12.15
CA SER A 135 -2.96 -21.09 -12.53
C SER A 135 -3.88 -20.23 -13.40
N ASP A 136 -3.53 -18.98 -13.69
CA ASP A 136 -4.40 -18.08 -14.44
C ASP A 136 -4.39 -18.44 -15.92
N GLY A 137 -5.57 -18.67 -16.50
CA GLY A 137 -5.74 -18.87 -17.95
C GLY A 137 -5.68 -17.54 -18.71
N ALA A 138 -5.38 -17.62 -20.01
CA ALA A 138 -5.25 -16.45 -20.88
C ALA A 138 -6.48 -15.53 -20.87
N LEU A 139 -7.69 -16.08 -20.80
CA LEU A 139 -8.93 -15.31 -20.70
C LEU A 139 -9.00 -14.49 -19.41
N LYS A 140 -8.56 -15.07 -18.29
CA LYS A 140 -8.56 -14.35 -16.99
C LYS A 140 -7.55 -13.22 -17.00
N VAL A 141 -6.32 -13.47 -17.45
CA VAL A 141 -5.28 -12.45 -17.59
C VAL A 141 -5.77 -11.30 -18.46
N PHE A 142 -6.29 -11.62 -19.66
CA PHE A 142 -6.84 -10.64 -20.58
C PHE A 142 -7.97 -9.80 -19.95
N ARG A 143 -8.92 -10.44 -19.27
CA ARG A 143 -10.04 -9.73 -18.62
C ARG A 143 -9.56 -8.80 -17.49
N HIS A 144 -8.57 -9.22 -16.69
CA HIS A 144 -7.99 -8.39 -15.65
C HIS A 144 -7.37 -7.14 -16.23
N MET A 145 -6.52 -7.28 -17.26
CA MET A 145 -5.84 -6.16 -17.90
C MET A 145 -6.83 -5.23 -18.62
N ARG A 146 -7.75 -5.79 -19.41
CA ARG A 146 -8.75 -5.01 -20.15
C ARG A 146 -9.70 -4.23 -19.23
N ASN A 147 -10.10 -4.82 -18.11
CA ASN A 147 -11.02 -4.18 -17.17
C ASN A 147 -10.31 -3.29 -16.15
N GLY A 148 -8.97 -3.30 -16.11
CA GLY A 148 -8.20 -2.54 -15.14
C GLY A 148 -8.30 -3.09 -13.71
N LEU A 149 -8.44 -4.42 -13.58
CA LEU A 149 -8.47 -5.09 -12.26
C LEU A 149 -7.03 -5.24 -11.76
N GLN A 150 -6.49 -4.14 -11.26
CA GLN A 150 -5.13 -4.03 -10.78
C GLN A 150 -4.90 -4.78 -9.47
N THR A 151 -3.64 -5.18 -9.25
CA THR A 151 -3.18 -5.71 -7.96
C THR A 151 -2.41 -4.61 -7.23
N PRO A 152 -2.79 -4.26 -5.99
CA PRO A 152 -2.10 -3.21 -5.24
C PRO A 152 -0.64 -3.58 -4.94
N VAL A 153 0.18 -2.56 -4.76
CA VAL A 153 1.55 -2.65 -4.24
C VAL A 153 1.50 -2.44 -2.74
N ASN A 154 2.25 -3.23 -1.98
CA ASN A 154 2.48 -2.99 -0.56
C ASN A 154 3.56 -1.92 -0.43
N LEU A 155 3.13 -0.67 -0.27
CA LEU A 155 4.02 0.48 -0.07
C LEU A 155 4.29 0.65 1.42
N THR A 156 5.54 0.48 1.82
CA THR A 156 5.98 0.82 3.18
C THR A 156 6.49 2.26 3.20
N ILE A 157 5.87 3.11 4.01
CA ILE A 157 6.38 4.44 4.33
C ILE A 157 7.48 4.27 5.40
N PRO A 158 8.73 4.58 5.05
CA PRO A 158 9.84 4.38 5.98
C PRO A 158 10.00 5.55 6.94
N SER A 159 10.70 5.30 8.05
CA SER A 159 11.17 6.34 8.96
C SER A 159 12.43 7.00 8.38
N VAL A 160 12.28 8.12 7.68
CA VAL A 160 13.35 8.84 6.99
C VAL A 160 13.52 10.27 7.49
N ARG A 161 14.71 10.83 7.32
CA ARG A 161 15.09 12.17 7.80
C ARG A 161 14.73 13.30 6.85
N THR A 162 14.53 13.01 5.57
CA THR A 162 14.29 14.05 4.55
C THR A 162 13.13 13.69 3.63
N MET A 163 12.43 14.70 3.13
CA MET A 163 11.36 14.52 2.16
C MET A 163 11.89 14.03 0.80
N SER A 164 13.12 14.39 0.44
CA SER A 164 13.78 13.83 -0.75
C SER A 164 13.91 12.31 -0.63
N LYS A 165 14.38 11.80 0.52
CA LYS A 165 14.52 10.37 0.73
C LYS A 165 13.17 9.66 0.74
N LEU A 166 12.11 10.30 1.28
CA LEU A 166 10.75 9.77 1.19
C LEU A 166 10.29 9.66 -0.27
N ALA A 167 10.51 10.72 -1.06
CA ALA A 167 10.13 10.74 -2.48
C ALA A 167 10.84 9.63 -3.27
N ASP A 168 12.14 9.42 -3.02
CA ASP A 168 12.92 8.33 -3.63
C ASP A 168 12.38 6.94 -3.26
N GLU A 169 11.99 6.71 -2.01
CA GLU A 169 11.47 5.40 -1.59
C GLU A 169 10.06 5.13 -2.15
N VAL A 170 9.23 6.16 -2.26
CA VAL A 170 7.90 6.06 -2.86
C VAL A 170 7.99 5.80 -4.37
N SER A 171 8.85 6.54 -5.09
CA SER A 171 9.01 6.40 -6.55
C SER A 171 9.55 5.03 -6.99
N LYS A 172 10.32 4.35 -6.12
CA LYS A 172 10.75 2.96 -6.38
C LYS A 172 9.59 1.95 -6.41
N ARG A 173 8.47 2.29 -5.83
CA ARG A 173 7.31 1.39 -5.66
C ARG A 173 6.08 1.80 -6.43
N LEU A 174 5.92 3.08 -6.72
CA LEU A 174 4.78 3.66 -7.43
C LEU A 174 5.25 4.34 -8.72
N MET A 175 4.32 4.61 -9.61
CA MET A 175 4.56 5.31 -10.86
C MET A 175 4.81 6.83 -10.66
N ILE A 176 4.70 7.32 -9.42
CA ILE A 176 4.92 8.72 -9.08
C ILE A 176 6.39 9.08 -9.26
N ASP A 177 6.68 10.15 -9.98
CA ASP A 177 8.04 10.68 -10.12
C ASP A 177 8.57 11.27 -8.81
N SER A 178 9.83 10.94 -8.49
CA SER A 178 10.50 11.39 -7.25
C SER A 178 10.61 12.91 -7.17
N THR A 179 10.92 13.57 -8.29
CA THR A 179 11.09 15.02 -8.36
C THR A 179 9.75 15.72 -8.17
N GLU A 180 8.69 15.20 -8.80
CA GLU A 180 7.32 15.71 -8.67
C GLU A 180 6.84 15.62 -7.23
N LEU A 181 7.01 14.45 -6.59
CA LEU A 181 6.64 14.26 -5.19
C LEU A 181 7.44 15.16 -4.26
N TYR A 182 8.77 15.25 -4.43
CA TYR A 182 9.60 16.12 -3.62
C TYR A 182 9.19 17.59 -3.75
N LYS A 183 8.93 18.07 -4.97
CA LYS A 183 8.44 19.41 -5.22
C LYS A 183 7.12 19.68 -4.50
N ALA A 184 6.17 18.76 -4.58
CA ALA A 184 4.89 18.88 -3.88
C ALA A 184 5.05 18.95 -2.35
N LEU A 185 5.97 18.16 -1.77
CA LEU A 185 6.25 18.15 -0.32
C LEU A 185 7.05 19.36 0.17
N THR A 186 7.60 20.17 -0.73
CA THR A 186 8.34 21.41 -0.42
C THR A 186 7.65 22.68 -0.88
N ASP A 187 6.51 22.53 -1.56
CA ASP A 187 5.66 23.64 -2.00
C ASP A 187 4.67 24.05 -0.90
N GLU A 188 4.74 25.31 -0.49
CA GLU A 188 3.93 25.85 0.60
C GLU A 188 2.41 25.74 0.31
N ALA A 189 1.98 26.01 -0.93
CA ALA A 189 0.57 25.94 -1.31
C ALA A 189 0.03 24.51 -1.24
N THR A 190 0.82 23.55 -1.71
CA THR A 190 0.50 22.13 -1.63
C THR A 190 0.44 21.65 -0.16
N CYS A 191 1.41 22.02 0.67
CA CYS A 191 1.40 21.65 2.09
C CYS A 191 0.14 22.19 2.79
N ARG A 192 -0.22 23.46 2.55
CA ARG A 192 -1.43 24.09 3.12
C ARG A 192 -2.73 23.42 2.69
N LYS A 193 -2.81 22.94 1.45
CA LYS A 193 -3.96 22.16 0.94
C LYS A 193 -4.28 20.96 1.85
N TYR A 194 -3.26 20.35 2.45
CA TYR A 194 -3.39 19.20 3.34
C TYR A 194 -3.38 19.56 4.83
N GLY A 195 -3.30 20.85 5.17
CA GLY A 195 -3.34 21.35 6.56
C GLY A 195 -1.98 21.36 7.28
N TYR A 196 -0.89 21.41 6.50
CA TYR A 196 0.49 21.49 6.99
C TYR A 196 1.21 22.69 6.37
N ASP A 197 2.42 22.96 6.81
CA ASP A 197 3.43 23.78 6.16
C ASP A 197 4.63 22.92 5.76
N THR A 198 5.63 23.52 5.16
CA THR A 198 6.85 22.81 4.71
C THR A 198 7.68 22.23 5.86
N ALA A 199 7.55 22.74 7.07
CA ALA A 199 8.21 22.19 8.26
C ALA A 199 7.45 21.00 8.85
N THR A 200 6.14 20.99 8.73
CA THR A 200 5.24 20.02 9.39
C THR A 200 4.66 18.96 8.46
N ILE A 201 4.83 19.07 7.13
CA ILE A 201 4.28 18.10 6.17
C ILE A 201 4.73 16.65 6.45
N ALA A 202 5.93 16.47 7.01
CA ALA A 202 6.40 15.17 7.44
C ALA A 202 5.48 14.49 8.48
N CYS A 203 4.71 15.27 9.26
CA CYS A 203 3.74 14.77 10.23
C CYS A 203 2.55 14.03 9.58
N MET A 204 2.32 14.24 8.29
CA MET A 204 1.28 13.54 7.55
C MET A 204 1.61 12.06 7.33
N PHE A 205 2.88 11.69 7.30
CA PHE A 205 3.32 10.35 6.96
C PHE A 205 3.53 9.50 8.21
N ILE A 206 2.71 8.49 8.38
CA ILE A 206 2.83 7.52 9.47
C ILE A 206 3.53 6.27 8.93
N PRO A 207 4.67 5.83 9.52
CA PRO A 207 5.33 4.60 9.09
C PRO A 207 4.41 3.39 9.25
N ASN A 208 4.05 2.81 8.12
CA ASN A 208 3.26 1.59 8.00
C ASN A 208 3.36 1.07 6.56
N THR A 209 2.83 -0.13 6.32
CA THR A 209 2.67 -0.67 4.97
C THR A 209 1.23 -0.48 4.51
N TYR A 210 1.07 0.11 3.34
CA TYR A 210 -0.21 0.48 2.75
C TYR A 210 -0.41 -0.21 1.41
N ASP A 211 -1.60 -0.78 1.20
CA ASP A 211 -2.01 -1.30 -0.10
C ASP A 211 -2.43 -0.12 -1.00
N ILE A 212 -1.65 0.14 -2.03
CA ILE A 212 -1.83 1.28 -2.94
C ILE A 212 -1.70 0.80 -4.38
N TYR A 213 -2.54 1.29 -5.29
CA TYR A 213 -2.37 1.00 -6.72
C TYR A 213 -1.12 1.70 -7.26
N TRP A 214 -0.35 0.95 -8.03
CA TRP A 214 0.93 1.40 -8.58
C TRP A 214 0.83 2.71 -9.38
N ASN A 215 -0.25 2.91 -10.14
CA ASN A 215 -0.53 4.09 -10.97
C ASN A 215 -1.35 5.16 -10.27
N ILE A 216 -1.34 5.21 -8.94
CA ILE A 216 -2.03 6.26 -8.19
C ILE A 216 -1.47 7.64 -8.58
N SER A 217 -2.33 8.62 -8.80
CA SER A 217 -1.87 9.99 -9.02
C SER A 217 -1.31 10.61 -7.75
N LEU A 218 -0.41 11.60 -7.89
CA LEU A 218 0.20 12.31 -6.77
C LEU A 218 -0.83 12.89 -5.80
N ASP A 219 -1.85 13.56 -6.28
CA ASP A 219 -2.92 14.11 -5.43
C ASP A 219 -3.63 13.03 -4.62
N LYS A 220 -4.04 11.93 -5.27
CA LYS A 220 -4.70 10.82 -4.58
C LYS A 220 -3.78 10.11 -3.60
N PHE A 221 -2.48 10.06 -3.87
CA PHE A 221 -1.50 9.54 -2.92
C PHE A 221 -1.43 10.41 -1.66
N LEU A 222 -1.32 11.73 -1.81
CA LEU A 222 -1.28 12.67 -0.68
C LEU A 222 -2.59 12.66 0.11
N GLU A 223 -3.74 12.62 -0.57
CA GLU A 223 -5.06 12.45 0.07
C GLU A 223 -5.13 11.13 0.87
N ARG A 224 -4.59 10.04 0.30
CA ARG A 224 -4.53 8.76 1.00
C ARG A 224 -3.65 8.84 2.25
N MET A 225 -2.48 9.47 2.20
CA MET A 225 -1.61 9.65 3.36
C MET A 225 -2.28 10.52 4.43
N GLN A 226 -2.95 11.60 4.05
CA GLN A 226 -3.72 12.43 4.99
C GLN A 226 -4.85 11.62 5.67
N LYS A 227 -5.56 10.80 4.91
CA LYS A 227 -6.62 9.93 5.46
C LYS A 227 -6.07 8.92 6.46
N GLU A 228 -4.93 8.30 6.14
CA GLU A 228 -4.29 7.34 7.05
C GLU A 228 -3.74 8.03 8.30
N SER A 229 -3.18 9.23 8.18
CA SER A 229 -2.79 10.07 9.32
C SER A 229 -3.99 10.38 10.23
N LYS A 230 -5.12 10.84 9.66
CA LYS A 230 -6.35 11.11 10.43
C LYS A 230 -6.87 9.85 11.13
N LYS A 231 -6.77 8.70 10.49
CA LYS A 231 -7.17 7.41 11.08
C LYS A 231 -6.23 6.98 12.22
N PHE A 232 -4.92 7.24 12.08
CA PHE A 232 -3.93 6.96 13.11
C PHE A 232 -4.20 7.77 14.39
N TRP A 233 -4.54 9.06 14.24
CA TRP A 233 -4.93 9.95 15.34
C TRP A 233 -6.38 9.69 15.78
N ASN A 234 -6.63 8.47 16.28
CA ASN A 234 -7.91 8.07 16.83
C ASN A 234 -8.23 8.82 18.14
N ILE A 235 -9.42 8.58 18.67
CA ILE A 235 -9.92 9.25 19.91
C ILE A 235 -8.94 9.06 21.06
N GLU A 236 -8.40 7.85 21.25
CA GLU A 236 -7.48 7.54 22.35
C GLU A 236 -6.18 8.35 22.24
N ARG A 237 -5.52 8.34 21.06
CA ARG A 237 -4.29 9.11 20.84
C ARG A 237 -4.51 10.61 20.97
N MET A 238 -5.63 11.12 20.48
CA MET A 238 -5.99 12.52 20.61
C MET A 238 -6.22 12.91 22.08
N GLN A 239 -6.86 12.06 22.89
CA GLN A 239 -7.04 12.30 24.32
C GLN A 239 -5.69 12.31 25.06
N LYS A 240 -4.80 11.36 24.78
CA LYS A 240 -3.44 11.32 25.35
C LYS A 240 -2.64 12.57 25.00
N ALA A 241 -2.65 12.98 23.73
CA ALA A 241 -1.98 14.21 23.30
C ALA A 241 -2.54 15.45 24.03
N LYS A 242 -3.86 15.55 24.18
CA LYS A 242 -4.52 16.63 24.93
C LYS A 242 -4.12 16.64 26.41
N GLN A 243 -4.02 15.49 27.06
CA GLN A 243 -3.54 15.37 28.45
C GLN A 243 -2.11 15.87 28.64
N LEU A 244 -1.28 15.75 27.58
CA LEU A 244 0.07 16.29 27.54
C LEU A 244 0.11 17.78 27.14
N ASN A 245 -1.01 18.42 26.85
CA ASN A 245 -1.06 19.77 26.26
C ASN A 245 -0.23 19.88 24.97
N LEU A 246 -0.19 18.83 24.17
CA LEU A 246 0.52 18.78 22.88
C LEU A 246 -0.47 18.55 21.73
N THR A 247 -0.22 19.23 20.62
CA THR A 247 -0.90 18.91 19.36
C THR A 247 -0.30 17.62 18.74
N PRO A 248 -1.02 16.94 17.84
CA PRO A 248 -0.48 15.81 17.09
C PRO A 248 0.88 16.09 16.43
N ASN A 249 1.06 17.25 15.81
CA ASN A 249 2.32 17.63 15.17
C ASN A 249 3.45 17.81 16.20
N GLN A 250 3.15 18.35 17.38
CA GLN A 250 4.12 18.48 18.47
C GLN A 250 4.53 17.11 19.04
N VAL A 251 3.59 16.18 19.17
CA VAL A 251 3.88 14.79 19.57
C VAL A 251 4.82 14.13 18.54
N ILE A 252 4.54 14.27 17.25
CA ILE A 252 5.39 13.73 16.17
C ILE A 252 6.77 14.42 16.19
N THR A 253 6.81 15.72 16.42
CA THR A 253 8.08 16.46 16.50
C THR A 253 8.94 15.95 17.65
N LEU A 254 8.37 15.79 18.84
CA LEU A 254 9.09 15.24 19.99
C LEU A 254 9.51 13.78 19.75
N ALA A 255 8.63 12.95 19.20
CA ALA A 255 8.92 11.56 18.85
C ALA A 255 10.09 11.45 17.86
N SER A 256 10.20 12.38 16.91
CA SER A 256 11.29 12.40 15.94
C SER A 256 12.66 12.65 16.57
N ILE A 257 12.70 13.42 17.64
CA ILE A 257 13.92 13.65 18.44
C ILE A 257 14.28 12.37 19.21
N ILE A 258 13.31 11.77 19.87
CA ILE A 258 13.51 10.54 20.67
C ILE A 258 14.00 9.37 19.80
N ASP A 259 13.47 9.22 18.60
CA ASP A 259 13.90 8.18 17.65
C ASP A 259 15.35 8.37 17.15
N GLU A 260 15.87 9.59 17.20
CA GLU A 260 17.27 9.88 16.89
C GLU A 260 18.20 9.71 18.10
N GLU A 261 17.68 9.73 19.33
CA GLU A 261 18.46 9.51 20.55
C GLU A 261 18.70 8.03 20.80
N THR A 262 17.68 7.18 20.59
CA THR A 262 17.79 5.76 20.88
C THR A 262 17.02 4.89 19.89
N ALA A 263 17.63 3.77 19.49
CA ALA A 263 16.96 2.71 18.78
C ALA A 263 16.21 1.74 19.74
N ASN A 264 16.48 1.81 21.05
CA ASN A 264 15.88 0.93 22.06
C ASN A 264 14.46 1.38 22.40
N ASN A 265 13.46 0.69 21.86
CA ASN A 265 12.06 1.02 22.09
C ASN A 265 11.63 0.95 23.57
N ALA A 266 12.30 0.11 24.40
CA ALA A 266 11.99 0.01 25.82
C ALA A 266 12.44 1.27 26.60
N GLU A 267 13.42 2.00 26.10
CA GLU A 267 13.95 3.21 26.75
C GLU A 267 13.25 4.50 26.30
N LYS A 268 12.63 4.49 25.10
CA LYS A 268 11.98 5.67 24.53
C LYS A 268 10.98 6.36 25.49
N PRO A 269 10.12 5.64 26.26
CA PRO A 269 9.19 6.29 27.19
C PRO A 269 9.88 7.05 28.34
N MET A 270 11.07 6.59 28.77
CA MET A 270 11.90 7.30 29.77
C MET A 270 12.48 8.59 29.19
N ILE A 271 13.06 8.52 27.99
CA ILE A 271 13.60 9.68 27.28
C ILE A 271 12.47 10.68 26.97
N ALA A 272 11.29 10.17 26.56
CA ALA A 272 10.11 11.00 26.33
C ALA A 272 9.71 11.78 27.59
N GLY A 273 9.74 11.13 28.76
CA GLY A 273 9.49 11.77 30.05
C GLY A 273 10.49 12.88 30.35
N MET A 274 11.77 12.63 30.12
CA MET A 274 12.85 13.61 30.36
C MET A 274 12.68 14.85 29.46
N TYR A 275 12.49 14.67 28.15
CA TYR A 275 12.29 15.79 27.25
C TYR A 275 10.97 16.54 27.52
N TYR A 276 9.90 15.82 27.87
CA TYR A 276 8.65 16.44 28.28
C TYR A 276 8.83 17.30 29.52
N ASN A 277 9.59 16.84 30.53
CA ASN A 277 9.87 17.62 31.74
C ASN A 277 10.62 18.91 31.39
N ARG A 278 11.64 18.86 30.51
CA ARG A 278 12.34 20.07 30.02
C ARG A 278 11.36 21.02 29.31
N LEU A 279 10.51 20.48 28.44
CA LEU A 279 9.54 21.25 27.67
C LEU A 279 8.54 21.99 28.58
N MET A 280 8.13 21.35 29.68
CA MET A 280 7.11 21.88 30.59
C MET A 280 7.68 22.64 31.82
N LEU A 281 8.98 22.53 32.05
CA LEU A 281 9.65 23.22 33.17
C LEU A 281 9.44 24.73 33.06
N ARG A 282 8.93 25.34 34.11
CA ARG A 282 8.77 26.80 34.23
C ARG A 282 9.31 27.25 35.59
N ASN A 283 10.35 28.03 35.58
CA ASN A 283 10.95 28.66 36.77
C ASN A 283 11.65 29.96 36.36
N ALA A 284 12.33 30.63 37.31
CA ALA A 284 13.03 31.90 37.07
C ALA A 284 14.16 31.76 36.02
N GLU A 285 14.82 30.59 35.96
CA GLU A 285 15.89 30.29 35.00
C GLU A 285 15.34 29.94 33.62
N TYR A 286 14.19 29.25 33.56
CA TYR A 286 13.58 28.76 32.33
C TYR A 286 12.13 29.23 32.17
N PRO A 287 11.88 30.54 31.99
CA PRO A 287 10.51 31.08 31.94
C PRO A 287 9.73 30.61 30.72
N GLN A 288 10.42 30.22 29.66
CA GLN A 288 9.82 29.68 28.39
C GLN A 288 9.99 28.16 28.24
N GLY A 289 10.51 27.49 29.27
CA GLY A 289 10.89 26.06 29.19
C GLY A 289 12.39 25.88 29.11
N MET A 290 12.87 24.78 29.64
CA MET A 290 14.26 24.40 29.51
C MET A 290 14.58 24.01 28.05
N PRO A 291 15.65 24.52 27.43
CA PRO A 291 16.07 24.09 26.10
C PRO A 291 16.25 22.57 26.03
N LEU A 292 15.77 21.95 24.95
CA LEU A 292 15.86 20.48 24.82
C LEU A 292 17.30 20.01 24.68
N GLN A 293 18.18 20.80 24.06
CA GLN A 293 19.61 20.50 23.89
C GLN A 293 19.84 19.12 23.27
N ALA A 294 19.05 18.82 22.25
CA ALA A 294 19.09 17.54 21.56
C ALA A 294 20.08 17.59 20.38
N ASP A 295 21.19 16.85 20.47
CA ASP A 295 22.22 16.76 19.41
C ASP A 295 21.66 16.43 18.02
N PRO A 296 20.66 15.55 17.87
CA PRO A 296 20.07 15.26 16.56
C PRO A 296 19.48 16.48 15.85
N THR A 297 19.00 17.47 16.59
CA THR A 297 18.46 18.71 16.01
C THR A 297 19.57 19.58 15.38
N ILE A 298 20.78 19.53 15.90
CA ILE A 298 21.95 20.18 15.33
C ILE A 298 22.38 19.48 14.03
N LYS A 299 22.42 18.13 14.02
CA LYS A 299 22.68 17.36 12.80
C LYS A 299 21.68 17.70 11.70
N PHE A 300 20.39 17.81 12.06
CA PHE A 300 19.33 18.19 11.13
C PHE A 300 19.49 19.63 10.62
N ALA A 301 19.80 20.57 11.51
CA ALA A 301 19.99 21.97 11.15
C ALA A 301 21.14 22.17 10.15
N TRP A 302 22.25 21.43 10.30
CA TRP A 302 23.37 21.40 9.39
C TRP A 302 23.15 20.47 8.17
N LYS A 303 22.11 19.64 8.18
CA LYS A 303 21.89 18.55 7.19
C LYS A 303 23.08 17.58 7.11
N ARG A 304 23.77 17.38 8.23
CA ARG A 304 24.97 16.55 8.37
C ARG A 304 24.69 15.37 9.28
N PHE A 305 24.04 14.36 8.72
CA PHE A 305 23.58 13.17 9.45
C PHE A 305 24.68 12.14 9.75
N GLU A 306 25.82 12.28 9.11
CA GLU A 306 27.03 11.46 9.30
C GLU A 306 27.79 11.77 10.60
N LEU A 307 27.54 12.92 11.22
CA LEU A 307 28.25 13.35 12.41
C LEU A 307 28.00 12.38 13.58
N LYS A 308 29.08 11.82 14.10
CA LYS A 308 29.03 10.94 15.30
C LYS A 308 28.99 11.74 16.58
N ARG A 309 29.62 12.91 16.63
CA ARG A 309 29.74 13.79 17.80
C ARG A 309 29.44 15.23 17.41
N ILE A 310 28.73 15.96 18.27
CA ILE A 310 28.50 17.40 18.12
C ILE A 310 29.53 18.13 18.96
N TYR A 311 30.34 19.00 18.31
CA TYR A 311 31.31 19.84 18.95
C TYR A 311 30.72 21.25 19.17
N ASN A 312 31.28 22.00 20.13
CA ASN A 312 30.79 23.32 20.53
C ASN A 312 30.67 24.32 19.38
N ASN A 313 31.57 24.26 18.39
CA ASN A 313 31.53 25.12 17.20
C ASN A 313 30.27 24.88 16.33
N LEU A 314 29.66 23.69 16.38
CA LEU A 314 28.43 23.38 15.64
C LEU A 314 27.18 23.91 16.33
N LEU A 315 27.24 24.17 17.66
CA LEU A 315 26.09 24.67 18.44
C LEU A 315 25.74 26.12 18.11
N HIS A 316 26.60 26.84 17.36
CA HIS A 316 26.38 28.25 17.00
C HIS A 316 25.50 28.46 15.77
N ILE A 317 25.05 27.39 15.11
CA ILE A 317 24.16 27.50 13.93
C ILE A 317 22.93 28.35 14.23
N GLN A 318 22.65 29.31 13.36
CA GLN A 318 21.41 30.10 13.39
C GLN A 318 20.31 29.34 12.63
N SER A 319 19.57 28.53 13.35
CA SER A 319 18.48 27.76 12.82
C SER A 319 17.37 27.63 13.84
N PRO A 320 16.09 27.72 13.45
CA PRO A 320 14.99 27.48 14.36
C PRO A 320 14.94 26.03 14.88
N TYR A 321 15.69 25.11 14.25
CA TYR A 321 15.89 23.74 14.73
C TYR A 321 16.96 23.62 15.80
N ASN A 322 17.69 24.67 16.13
CA ASN A 322 18.74 24.63 17.16
C ASN A 322 18.12 24.65 18.56
N THR A 323 17.86 23.48 19.13
CA THR A 323 17.26 23.33 20.46
C THR A 323 18.24 23.63 21.63
N TYR A 324 19.46 24.04 21.37
CA TYR A 324 20.39 24.62 22.35
C TYR A 324 20.11 26.11 22.56
N LYS A 325 19.67 26.80 21.51
CA LYS A 325 19.42 28.26 21.51
C LYS A 325 17.94 28.61 21.69
N HIS A 326 17.06 27.77 21.20
CA HIS A 326 15.62 28.02 21.22
C HIS A 326 14.93 27.05 22.18
N PRO A 327 14.30 27.56 23.25
CA PRO A 327 13.48 26.75 24.14
C PRO A 327 12.23 26.24 23.39
N GLY A 328 11.70 25.10 23.85
CA GLY A 328 10.53 24.49 23.22
C GLY A 328 10.88 23.50 22.10
N LEU A 329 9.87 23.10 21.37
CA LEU A 329 10.02 22.21 20.22
C LEU A 329 10.49 22.97 18.98
N PRO A 330 11.27 22.34 18.08
CA PRO A 330 11.57 22.93 16.79
C PRO A 330 10.30 23.07 15.93
N PRO A 331 10.34 23.81 14.80
CA PRO A 331 9.15 24.07 13.96
C PRO A 331 8.44 22.82 13.44
N GLY A 332 9.16 21.72 13.30
CA GLY A 332 8.64 20.46 12.82
C GLY A 332 9.58 19.28 13.12
N PRO A 333 9.18 18.06 12.74
CA PRO A 333 9.97 16.88 13.03
C PRO A 333 11.29 16.85 12.23
N ILE A 334 12.32 16.26 12.83
CA ILE A 334 13.64 16.08 12.21
C ILE A 334 13.76 14.75 11.44
N ARG A 335 12.75 13.94 11.51
CA ARG A 335 12.51 12.73 10.72
C ARG A 335 11.02 12.34 10.77
N ILE A 336 10.58 11.49 9.90
CA ILE A 336 9.32 10.74 10.08
C ILE A 336 9.56 9.75 11.23
N PRO A 337 8.96 9.92 12.43
CA PRO A 337 9.24 9.04 13.55
C PRO A 337 8.54 7.69 13.42
N SER A 338 9.07 6.66 14.06
CA SER A 338 8.41 5.37 14.19
C SER A 338 7.12 5.48 15.02
N VAL A 339 6.19 4.54 14.79
CA VAL A 339 4.98 4.43 15.64
C VAL A 339 5.37 4.23 17.10
N ALA A 340 6.43 3.45 17.37
CA ALA A 340 6.94 3.25 18.72
C ALA A 340 7.44 4.56 19.36
N GLY A 341 8.07 5.45 18.59
CA GLY A 341 8.46 6.78 19.07
C GLY A 341 7.26 7.66 19.40
N ILE A 342 6.22 7.66 18.57
CA ILE A 342 4.97 8.40 18.82
C ILE A 342 4.28 7.85 20.07
N ASP A 343 4.12 6.54 20.18
CA ASP A 343 3.49 5.88 21.32
C ASP A 343 4.30 6.08 22.61
N ALA A 344 5.63 6.17 22.53
CA ALA A 344 6.50 6.49 23.67
C ALA A 344 6.25 7.89 24.22
N VAL A 345 5.99 8.89 23.38
CA VAL A 345 5.59 10.24 23.83
C VAL A 345 4.23 10.20 24.50
N LEU A 346 3.24 9.57 23.89
CA LEU A 346 1.87 9.48 24.39
C LEU A 346 1.76 8.69 25.70
N ASN A 347 2.67 7.74 25.93
CA ASN A 347 2.71 6.88 27.13
C ASN A 347 4.03 7.08 27.91
N ARG A 348 4.55 8.31 27.92
CA ARG A 348 5.80 8.64 28.62
C ARG A 348 5.79 8.16 30.06
N VAL A 349 6.95 7.74 30.58
CA VAL A 349 7.12 7.46 31.99
C VAL A 349 7.10 8.77 32.80
N HIS A 350 6.37 8.79 33.90
CA HIS A 350 6.33 9.92 34.82
C HIS A 350 7.51 9.83 35.79
N HIS A 351 8.38 10.82 35.76
CA HIS A 351 9.54 10.99 36.64
C HIS A 351 10.02 12.44 36.59
N ASP A 352 11.01 12.80 37.39
CA ASP A 352 11.52 14.18 37.53
C ASP A 352 12.89 14.38 36.89
N TYR A 353 13.34 13.45 36.03
CA TYR A 353 14.63 13.58 35.38
C TYR A 353 14.60 14.71 34.35
N LEU A 354 15.70 15.48 34.30
CA LEU A 354 15.95 16.56 33.36
C LEU A 354 17.17 16.31 32.49
N TYR A 355 18.02 15.36 32.86
CA TYR A 355 19.29 15.07 32.18
C TYR A 355 19.42 13.59 31.90
N MET A 356 20.17 13.27 30.84
CA MET A 356 20.60 11.92 30.52
C MET A 356 22.00 11.91 29.92
N CYS A 357 22.75 10.83 30.08
CA CYS A 357 23.99 10.55 29.37
C CYS A 357 24.12 9.05 29.16
N ALA A 358 24.91 8.65 28.16
CA ALA A 358 25.14 7.24 27.89
C ALA A 358 25.72 6.52 29.12
N LYS A 359 25.30 5.26 29.32
CA LYS A 359 25.82 4.44 30.41
C LYS A 359 27.25 3.98 30.15
N GLU A 360 27.99 3.89 31.25
CA GLU A 360 29.40 3.48 31.28
C GLU A 360 29.59 1.99 30.93
N ASP A 361 28.54 1.18 30.94
CA ASP A 361 28.55 -0.23 30.57
C ASP A 361 28.48 -0.48 29.05
N PHE A 362 28.27 0.59 28.27
CA PHE A 362 28.09 0.56 26.81
C PHE A 362 26.90 -0.29 26.34
N SER A 363 25.89 -0.46 27.19
CA SER A 363 24.64 -1.18 26.85
C SER A 363 23.79 -0.49 25.78
N GLY A 364 24.17 0.74 25.36
CA GLY A 364 23.37 1.57 24.45
C GLY A 364 22.15 2.19 25.14
N THR A 365 22.11 2.19 26.47
CA THR A 365 21.12 2.87 27.30
C THR A 365 21.71 4.07 28.02
N HIS A 366 20.86 4.83 28.76
CA HIS A 366 21.23 6.07 29.41
C HIS A 366 21.10 6.00 30.93
N ASN A 367 21.96 6.75 31.62
CA ASN A 367 21.77 7.15 33.00
C ASN A 367 20.99 8.47 33.02
N PHE A 368 19.92 8.51 33.84
CA PHE A 368 19.07 9.70 34.00
C PHE A 368 19.42 10.41 35.30
N ALA A 369 19.28 11.74 35.32
CA ALA A 369 19.57 12.57 36.47
C ALA A 369 18.52 13.70 36.63
N ARG A 370 18.25 14.09 37.87
CA ARG A 370 17.35 15.20 38.20
C ARG A 370 18.07 16.54 38.17
N THR A 371 19.31 16.55 38.65
CA THR A 371 20.15 17.75 38.78
C THR A 371 21.33 17.71 37.85
N TYR A 372 21.88 18.88 37.55
CA TYR A 372 23.09 18.99 36.75
C TYR A 372 24.28 18.30 37.42
N ASP A 373 24.42 18.40 38.75
CA ASP A 373 25.51 17.76 39.51
C ASP A 373 25.44 16.21 39.39
N GLU A 374 24.27 15.64 39.48
CA GLU A 374 24.08 14.19 39.24
C GLU A 374 24.44 13.80 37.82
N HIS A 375 24.05 14.63 36.85
CA HIS A 375 24.40 14.42 35.44
C HIS A 375 25.90 14.46 35.24
N MET A 376 26.61 15.44 35.83
CA MET A 376 28.07 15.54 35.73
C MET A 376 28.79 14.33 36.34
N LYS A 377 28.31 13.79 37.46
CA LYS A 377 28.80 12.54 38.04
C LYS A 377 28.63 11.35 37.09
N ASN A 378 27.49 11.26 36.44
CA ASN A 378 27.22 10.19 35.44
C ASN A 378 28.10 10.36 34.19
N ALA A 379 28.26 11.59 33.69
CA ALA A 379 29.09 11.91 32.54
C ALA A 379 30.59 11.59 32.82
N GLU A 380 31.05 11.84 34.06
CA GLU A 380 32.43 11.51 34.48
C GLU A 380 32.65 9.98 34.48
N LYS A 381 31.69 9.17 34.98
CA LYS A 381 31.76 7.71 34.93
C LYS A 381 31.86 7.20 33.49
N TYR A 382 31.05 7.74 32.58
CA TYR A 382 31.07 7.40 31.18
C TYR A 382 32.42 7.78 30.51
N SER A 383 32.93 8.99 30.80
CA SER A 383 34.22 9.44 30.28
C SER A 383 35.39 8.56 30.78
N LYS A 384 35.37 8.18 32.07
CA LYS A 384 36.39 7.25 32.63
C LYS A 384 36.33 5.87 31.94
N ALA A 385 35.10 5.37 31.65
CA ALA A 385 34.92 4.11 30.95
C ALA A 385 35.40 4.15 29.50
N LEU A 386 35.17 5.26 28.76
CA LEU A 386 35.71 5.51 27.43
C LEU A 386 37.24 5.51 27.42
N ASN A 387 37.85 6.28 28.35
CA ASN A 387 39.30 6.36 28.47
C ASN A 387 39.93 4.98 28.78
N LYS A 388 39.29 4.17 29.65
CA LYS A 388 39.75 2.80 29.95
C LYS A 388 39.73 1.90 28.73
N LYS A 389 38.79 2.11 27.77
CA LYS A 389 38.70 1.38 26.49
C LYS A 389 39.57 1.99 25.37
N GLY A 390 40.28 3.07 25.62
CA GLY A 390 41.12 3.76 24.61
C GLY A 390 40.28 4.42 23.50
N ILE A 391 38.98 4.67 23.72
CA ILE A 391 38.08 5.34 22.78
C ILE A 391 38.17 6.85 23.05
N LYS A 392 38.77 7.60 22.11
CA LYS A 392 38.89 9.05 22.16
C LYS A 392 37.73 9.75 21.45
#